data_2602592fa5d8055cdc0f7c845a1285d2
#
_entry.id   2602592fa5d8055cdc0f7c845a1285d2
#
_cell.length_a   1.000
_cell.length_b   1.000
_cell.length_c   1.000
_cell.angle_alpha   90.00
_cell.angle_beta   90.00
_cell.angle_gamma   90.00
#
_symmetry.space_group_name_H-M   'P 1'
#
loop_
_entity.id
_entity.type
_entity.pdbx_description
1 polymer ?
#
loop_
_entity_poly.entity_id
_entity_poly.type
_entity_poly.pdbx_seq_one_letter_code
_entity_poly.pdbx_strand_id
1 'polypeptide(L)'
;MRDDMKNHFAAALAKVHGAAFTVAIVHDAPSQEVFEHTGVDVTVNPRQITAEEIVRFAHDPRTQQVVMLEGDRFEVLDITTRRDSEYIGLTFKEMPIRGALIGAIVRDGKAVFPRGDEVLRPGDRVIVFTESQRVPEVEKAL
;
A
#
# COMPACT_ATOMS: atom_id res chain seq x y z
N MET A 1 -0.28 -21.09 15.89
CA MET A 1 0.96 -21.68 16.46
C MET A 1 2.10 -20.68 16.26
N ARG A 2 3.06 -20.61 17.21
CA ARG A 2 4.23 -19.70 17.10
C ARG A 2 5.47 -20.36 16.49
N ASP A 3 5.28 -21.47 15.76
CA ASP A 3 6.35 -22.31 15.24
C ASP A 3 6.11 -22.47 13.73
N ASP A 4 6.95 -21.82 12.94
CA ASP A 4 6.81 -21.78 11.50
C ASP A 4 6.93 -23.16 10.85
N MET A 5 7.80 -24.03 11.39
CA MET A 5 7.92 -25.41 10.93
C MET A 5 6.60 -26.18 11.10
N LYS A 6 5.91 -26.02 12.23
CA LYS A 6 4.61 -26.66 12.46
C LYS A 6 3.52 -26.08 11.56
N ASN A 7 3.55 -24.79 11.32
CA ASN A 7 2.61 -24.12 10.41
C ASN A 7 2.81 -24.63 8.98
N HIS A 8 4.07 -24.73 8.55
CA HIS A 8 4.43 -25.29 7.27
C HIS A 8 3.96 -26.74 7.13
N PHE A 9 4.34 -27.59 8.09
CA PHE A 9 3.95 -29.00 8.06
C PHE A 9 2.43 -29.18 8.02
N ALA A 10 1.68 -28.41 8.80
CA ALA A 10 0.23 -28.47 8.80
C ALA A 10 -0.38 -28.06 7.45
N ALA A 11 0.14 -27.00 6.83
CA ALA A 11 -0.31 -26.54 5.51
C ALA A 11 0.02 -27.56 4.40
N ALA A 12 1.24 -28.12 4.41
CA ALA A 12 1.65 -29.14 3.47
C ALA A 12 0.80 -30.42 3.63
N LEU A 13 0.53 -30.86 4.86
CA LEU A 13 -0.33 -32.00 5.14
C LEU A 13 -1.76 -31.77 4.65
N ALA A 14 -2.29 -30.56 4.84
CA ALA A 14 -3.61 -30.20 4.32
C ALA A 14 -3.67 -30.34 2.79
N LYS A 15 -2.64 -29.92 2.06
CA LYS A 15 -2.54 -30.12 0.61
C LYS A 15 -2.50 -31.60 0.22
N VAL A 16 -1.75 -32.42 0.91
CA VAL A 16 -1.72 -33.88 0.68
C VAL A 16 -3.10 -34.50 0.88
N HIS A 17 -3.90 -33.99 1.81
CA HIS A 17 -5.28 -34.42 2.07
C HIS A 17 -6.33 -33.71 1.18
N GLY A 18 -5.92 -33.00 0.13
CA GLY A 18 -6.80 -32.47 -0.88
C GLY A 18 -7.37 -31.08 -0.58
N ALA A 19 -6.76 -30.33 0.34
CA ALA A 19 -7.16 -28.93 0.51
C ALA A 19 -6.92 -28.14 -0.78
N ALA A 20 -7.96 -27.49 -1.30
CA ALA A 20 -7.88 -26.71 -2.53
C ALA A 20 -7.02 -25.45 -2.35
N PHE A 21 -7.05 -24.85 -1.16
CA PHE A 21 -6.33 -23.61 -0.85
C PHE A 21 -5.83 -23.64 0.58
N THR A 22 -4.59 -23.17 0.79
CA THR A 22 -3.92 -23.13 2.10
C THR A 22 -3.35 -21.75 2.37
N VAL A 23 -3.55 -21.27 3.60
CA VAL A 23 -2.94 -20.04 4.11
C VAL A 23 -2.15 -20.38 5.36
N ALA A 24 -0.90 -19.94 5.42
CA ALA A 24 -0.04 -20.19 6.58
C ALA A 24 0.52 -18.88 7.15
N ILE A 25 0.61 -18.82 8.49
CA ILE A 25 1.30 -17.74 9.19
C ILE A 25 2.79 -18.07 9.25
N VAL A 26 3.62 -17.10 8.87
CA VAL A 26 5.08 -17.15 8.91
C VAL A 26 5.59 -15.96 9.71
N HIS A 27 6.48 -16.17 10.67
CA HIS A 27 7.03 -15.09 11.50
C HIS A 27 8.43 -14.66 11.05
N ASP A 28 9.10 -15.48 10.26
CA ASP A 28 10.46 -15.31 9.78
C ASP A 28 10.46 -15.13 8.25
N ALA A 29 10.99 -14.00 7.76
CA ALA A 29 10.94 -13.68 6.34
C ALA A 29 11.65 -14.71 5.43
N PRO A 30 12.84 -15.27 5.76
CA PRO A 30 13.45 -16.33 4.98
C PRO A 30 12.59 -17.59 4.85
N SER A 31 11.77 -17.90 5.87
CA SER A 31 10.87 -19.05 5.85
C SER A 31 9.70 -18.86 4.88
N GLN A 32 9.33 -17.64 4.54
CA GLN A 32 8.21 -17.35 3.63
C GLN A 32 8.46 -17.94 2.23
N GLU A 33 9.64 -17.74 1.69
CA GLU A 33 10.04 -18.25 0.38
C GLU A 33 9.99 -19.79 0.34
N VAL A 34 10.39 -20.45 1.43
CA VAL A 34 10.32 -21.92 1.56
C VAL A 34 8.88 -22.40 1.52
N PHE A 35 7.96 -21.72 2.20
CA PHE A 35 6.53 -22.08 2.21
C PHE A 35 5.91 -21.98 0.81
N GLU A 36 6.20 -20.93 0.07
CA GLU A 36 5.71 -20.72 -1.29
C GLU A 36 6.22 -21.79 -2.24
N HIS A 37 7.50 -22.14 -2.17
CA HIS A 37 8.09 -23.20 -2.99
C HIS A 37 7.59 -24.60 -2.66
N THR A 38 7.08 -24.82 -1.46
CA THR A 38 6.57 -26.13 -1.02
C THR A 38 5.06 -26.31 -1.21
N GLY A 39 4.40 -25.37 -1.92
CA GLY A 39 3.01 -25.48 -2.34
C GLY A 39 1.99 -24.92 -1.37
N VAL A 40 2.40 -24.11 -0.41
CA VAL A 40 1.48 -23.26 0.35
C VAL A 40 1.04 -22.11 -0.55
N ASP A 41 -0.27 -21.90 -0.70
CA ASP A 41 -0.79 -20.94 -1.69
C ASP A 41 -0.60 -19.49 -1.26
N VAL A 42 -0.71 -19.21 0.04
CA VAL A 42 -0.53 -17.86 0.60
C VAL A 42 0.19 -17.94 1.93
N THR A 43 1.16 -17.07 2.12
CA THR A 43 1.82 -16.84 3.41
C THR A 43 1.47 -15.46 3.95
N VAL A 44 1.30 -15.37 5.26
CA VAL A 44 1.02 -14.11 5.96
C VAL A 44 2.07 -13.93 7.05
N ASN A 45 2.81 -12.82 6.98
CA ASN A 45 3.76 -12.43 8.00
C ASN A 45 3.18 -11.31 8.89
N PRO A 46 2.72 -11.61 10.12
CA PRO A 46 2.12 -10.61 10.99
C PRO A 46 3.10 -9.52 11.44
N ARG A 47 4.40 -9.82 11.50
CA ARG A 47 5.43 -8.84 11.87
C ARG A 47 5.62 -7.82 10.78
N GLN A 48 5.63 -8.27 9.52
CA GLN A 48 5.72 -7.37 8.38
C GLN A 48 4.50 -6.46 8.29
N ILE A 49 3.29 -7.02 8.41
CA ILE A 49 2.04 -6.23 8.41
C ILE A 49 2.06 -5.19 9.56
N THR A 50 2.52 -5.60 10.75
CA THR A 50 2.62 -4.67 11.88
C THR A 50 3.66 -3.58 11.63
N ALA A 51 4.79 -3.91 11.01
CA ALA A 51 5.82 -2.93 10.65
C ALA A 51 5.30 -1.93 9.61
N GLU A 52 4.59 -2.39 8.58
CA GLU A 52 3.94 -1.55 7.58
C GLU A 52 2.93 -0.58 8.22
N GLU A 53 2.11 -1.07 9.17
CA GLU A 53 1.19 -0.22 9.93
C GLU A 53 1.91 0.83 10.79
N ILE A 54 3.04 0.48 11.42
CA ILE A 54 3.84 1.43 12.20
C ILE A 54 4.44 2.49 11.28
N VAL A 55 5.00 2.08 10.13
CA VAL A 55 5.54 3.00 9.12
C VAL A 55 4.46 3.96 8.64
N ARG A 56 3.24 3.48 8.40
CA ARG A 56 2.11 4.33 8.03
C ARG A 56 1.86 5.47 9.03
N PHE A 57 1.98 5.20 10.34
CA PHE A 57 1.85 6.24 11.37
C PHE A 57 3.05 7.20 11.43
N ALA A 58 4.20 6.83 10.88
CA ALA A 58 5.37 7.70 10.79
C ALA A 58 5.29 8.67 9.59
N HIS A 59 4.42 8.40 8.63
CA HIS A 59 4.08 9.31 7.53
C HIS A 59 3.27 10.51 8.02
N ASP A 60 3.00 11.44 7.11
CA ASP A 60 2.15 12.59 7.39
C ASP A 60 0.80 12.14 7.97
N PRO A 61 0.32 12.74 9.08
CA PRO A 61 -0.97 12.37 9.71
C PRO A 61 -2.17 12.43 8.76
N ARG A 62 -2.05 13.09 7.61
CA ARG A 62 -3.08 13.14 6.56
C ARG A 62 -3.06 11.91 5.66
N THR A 63 -1.99 11.12 5.70
CA THR A 63 -1.87 9.87 4.95
C THR A 63 -2.67 8.79 5.67
N GLN A 64 -3.77 8.39 5.06
CA GLN A 64 -4.69 7.42 5.66
C GLN A 64 -4.28 5.97 5.40
N GLN A 65 -3.64 5.73 4.27
CA GLN A 65 -3.18 4.40 3.88
C GLN A 65 -1.91 4.49 3.05
N VAL A 66 -1.00 3.56 3.29
CA VAL A 66 0.21 3.35 2.49
C VAL A 66 0.24 1.89 2.07
N VAL A 67 0.46 1.63 0.79
CA VAL A 67 0.68 0.28 0.25
C VAL A 67 2.04 0.26 -0.42
N MET A 68 2.94 -0.56 0.09
CA MET A 68 4.28 -0.75 -0.47
C MET A 68 4.24 -1.81 -1.58
N LEU A 69 4.93 -1.56 -2.67
CA LEU A 69 5.00 -2.43 -3.84
C LEU A 69 6.45 -2.71 -4.22
N GLU A 70 6.70 -3.89 -4.75
CA GLU A 70 8.02 -4.33 -5.23
C GLU A 70 9.17 -4.14 -4.21
N GLY A 71 9.00 -4.61 -2.97
CA GLY A 71 10.02 -4.53 -1.95
C GLY A 71 10.41 -3.09 -1.61
N ASP A 72 9.43 -2.26 -1.31
CA ASP A 72 9.57 -0.87 -0.86
C ASP A 72 10.12 0.11 -1.92
N ARG A 73 10.06 -0.25 -3.21
CA ARG A 73 10.49 0.65 -4.29
C ARG A 73 9.43 1.68 -4.66
N PHE A 74 8.17 1.30 -4.56
CA PHE A 74 7.02 2.13 -4.90
C PHE A 74 6.00 2.11 -3.78
N GLU A 75 5.25 3.21 -3.67
CA GLU A 75 4.18 3.36 -2.70
C GLU A 75 2.91 3.88 -3.36
N VAL A 76 1.78 3.40 -2.87
CA VAL A 76 0.47 3.99 -3.12
C VAL A 76 0.02 4.67 -1.85
N LEU A 77 -0.13 5.99 -1.93
CA LEU A 77 -0.56 6.83 -0.81
C LEU A 77 -2.03 7.21 -0.97
N ASP A 78 -2.79 7.11 0.11
CA ASP A 78 -4.11 7.71 0.25
C ASP A 78 -3.97 8.92 1.19
N ILE A 79 -3.86 10.12 0.62
CA ILE A 79 -3.56 11.35 1.36
C ILE A 79 -4.66 12.40 1.21
N THR A 80 -5.02 13.06 2.31
CA THR A 80 -5.95 14.19 2.29
C THR A 80 -5.22 15.48 1.94
N THR A 81 -5.66 16.16 0.89
CA THR A 81 -5.08 17.42 0.42
C THR A 81 -5.20 18.54 1.45
N ARG A 82 -4.11 19.24 1.68
CA ARG A 82 -4.08 20.45 2.53
C ARG A 82 -4.88 21.58 1.91
N ARG A 83 -5.46 22.40 2.77
CA ARG A 83 -6.19 23.62 2.32
C ARG A 83 -5.26 24.69 1.73
N ASP A 84 -4.00 24.69 2.15
CA ASP A 84 -2.95 25.61 1.73
C ASP A 84 -1.96 24.97 0.72
N SER A 85 -2.30 23.81 0.15
CA SER A 85 -1.51 23.21 -0.91
C SER A 85 -1.49 24.13 -2.14
N GLU A 86 -0.30 24.29 -2.72
CA GLU A 86 -0.08 25.08 -3.95
C GLU A 86 -0.81 24.51 -5.18
N TYR A 87 -1.28 23.28 -5.09
CA TYR A 87 -2.01 22.60 -6.17
C TYR A 87 -3.52 22.80 -6.12
N ILE A 88 -4.04 23.43 -5.06
CA ILE A 88 -5.47 23.74 -4.98
C ILE A 88 -5.87 24.70 -6.09
N GLY A 89 -6.89 24.32 -6.83
CA GLY A 89 -7.41 25.10 -7.94
C GLY A 89 -6.68 24.89 -9.27
N LEU A 90 -5.54 24.16 -9.28
CA LEU A 90 -4.89 23.79 -10.52
C LEU A 90 -5.57 22.56 -11.14
N THR A 91 -5.56 22.51 -12.45
CA THR A 91 -5.95 21.30 -13.19
C THR A 91 -4.83 20.25 -13.12
N PHE A 92 -5.17 18.98 -13.26
CA PHE A 92 -4.17 17.91 -13.23
C PHE A 92 -3.13 18.01 -14.35
N LYS A 93 -3.44 18.69 -15.46
CA LYS A 93 -2.48 19.01 -16.53
C LYS A 93 -1.41 20.01 -16.09
N GLU A 94 -1.77 20.92 -15.20
CA GLU A 94 -0.92 22.01 -14.74
C GLU A 94 -0.07 21.63 -13.52
N MET A 95 -0.41 20.51 -12.85
CA MET A 95 0.33 20.06 -11.67
C MET A 95 1.68 19.48 -12.06
N PRO A 96 2.79 20.10 -11.61
CA PRO A 96 4.14 19.61 -11.91
C PRO A 96 4.58 18.47 -10.96
N ILE A 97 3.72 17.54 -10.63
CA ILE A 97 4.09 16.39 -9.75
C ILE A 97 4.94 15.42 -10.56
N ARG A 98 6.25 15.65 -10.56
CA ARG A 98 7.18 14.77 -11.24
C ARG A 98 7.36 13.47 -10.45
N GLY A 99 7.31 12.32 -11.14
CA GLY A 99 7.55 11.00 -10.54
C GLY A 99 6.41 10.50 -9.65
N ALA A 100 5.22 11.10 -9.74
CA ALA A 100 4.00 10.61 -9.11
C ALA A 100 2.84 10.60 -10.10
N LEU A 101 1.97 9.61 -9.94
CA LEU A 101 0.75 9.47 -10.72
C LEU A 101 -0.45 9.54 -9.78
N ILE A 102 -1.34 10.50 -10.02
CA ILE A 102 -2.62 10.55 -9.32
C ILE A 102 -3.59 9.62 -10.05
N GLY A 103 -3.96 8.52 -9.41
CA GLY A 103 -4.85 7.50 -9.96
C GLY A 103 -6.33 7.78 -9.72
N ALA A 104 -6.67 8.36 -8.56
CA ALA A 104 -8.04 8.68 -8.19
C ALA A 104 -8.11 9.82 -7.16
N ILE A 105 -9.28 10.46 -7.09
CA ILE A 105 -9.67 11.37 -6.02
C ILE A 105 -10.89 10.78 -5.33
N VAL A 106 -10.96 10.87 -4.02
CA VAL A 106 -12.18 10.61 -3.27
C VAL A 106 -12.72 11.95 -2.77
N ARG A 107 -13.83 12.36 -3.32
CA ARG A 107 -14.54 13.60 -3.00
C ARG A 107 -15.95 13.29 -2.54
N ASP A 108 -16.34 13.76 -1.36
CA ASP A 108 -17.67 13.49 -0.78
C ASP A 108 -18.04 12.00 -0.76
N GLY A 109 -17.05 11.15 -0.46
CA GLY A 109 -17.20 9.69 -0.40
C GLY A 109 -17.33 9.00 -1.75
N LYS A 110 -17.15 9.72 -2.87
CA LYS A 110 -17.22 9.17 -4.23
C LYS A 110 -15.85 9.19 -4.90
N ALA A 111 -15.52 8.10 -5.57
CA ALA A 111 -14.31 8.04 -6.39
C ALA A 111 -14.51 8.84 -7.68
N VAL A 112 -13.57 9.72 -7.96
CA VAL A 112 -13.45 10.47 -9.21
C VAL A 112 -12.12 10.08 -9.84
N PHE A 113 -12.16 9.61 -11.08
CA PHE A 113 -10.95 9.35 -11.86
C PHE A 113 -10.58 10.64 -12.61
N PRO A 114 -9.49 11.30 -12.20
CA PRO A 114 -9.19 12.62 -12.70
C PRO A 114 -8.84 12.58 -14.18
N ARG A 115 -9.51 13.44 -14.93
CA ARG A 115 -9.08 13.81 -16.29
C ARG A 115 -8.18 15.02 -16.19
N GLY A 116 -7.43 15.31 -17.27
CA GLY A 116 -6.49 16.42 -17.24
C GLY A 116 -7.08 17.79 -16.91
N ASP A 117 -8.37 17.98 -17.12
CA ASP A 117 -9.15 19.21 -16.85
C ASP A 117 -9.85 19.22 -15.46
N GLU A 118 -9.80 18.10 -14.72
CA GLU A 118 -10.29 18.08 -13.35
C GLU A 118 -9.41 18.97 -12.47
N VAL A 119 -10.04 19.61 -11.47
CA VAL A 119 -9.38 20.53 -10.54
C VAL A 119 -9.30 19.92 -9.16
N LEU A 120 -8.14 20.04 -8.51
CA LEU A 120 -7.94 19.64 -7.12
C LEU A 120 -8.61 20.64 -6.16
N ARG A 121 -9.34 20.10 -5.15
CA ARG A 121 -10.07 20.90 -4.17
C ARG A 121 -9.57 20.64 -2.76
N PRO A 122 -9.70 21.63 -1.85
CA PRO A 122 -9.36 21.42 -0.45
C PRO A 122 -10.14 20.26 0.17
N GLY A 123 -9.45 19.35 0.83
CA GLY A 123 -10.07 18.20 1.50
C GLY A 123 -10.36 17.00 0.57
N ASP A 124 -9.99 17.08 -0.71
CA ASP A 124 -9.97 15.90 -1.55
C ASP A 124 -8.98 14.87 -0.98
N ARG A 125 -9.37 13.61 -0.94
CA ARG A 125 -8.44 12.51 -0.73
C ARG A 125 -7.91 12.07 -2.08
N VAL A 126 -6.61 11.95 -2.18
CA VAL A 126 -5.91 11.68 -3.43
C VAL A 126 -5.17 10.34 -3.31
N ILE A 127 -5.42 9.46 -4.26
CA ILE A 127 -4.69 8.19 -4.36
C ILE A 127 -3.54 8.42 -5.33
N VAL A 128 -2.33 8.37 -4.79
CA VAL A 128 -1.08 8.69 -5.52
C VAL A 128 -0.18 7.46 -5.56
N PHE A 129 0.29 7.12 -6.74
CA PHE A 129 1.38 6.17 -6.95
C PHE A 129 2.69 6.93 -7.15
N THR A 130 3.72 6.57 -6.39
CA THR A 130 5.04 7.25 -6.47
C THR A 130 6.18 6.31 -6.09
N GLU A 131 7.41 6.70 -6.42
CA GLU A 131 8.60 6.07 -5.88
C GLU A 131 8.75 6.40 -4.39
N SER A 132 9.15 5.43 -3.55
CA SER A 132 9.26 5.62 -2.09
C SER A 132 10.17 6.79 -1.69
N GLN A 133 11.24 7.03 -2.47
CA GLN A 133 12.15 8.15 -2.24
C GLN A 133 11.50 9.53 -2.41
N ARG A 134 10.37 9.60 -3.16
CA ARG A 134 9.65 10.84 -3.45
C ARG A 134 8.45 11.10 -2.56
N VAL A 135 8.12 10.16 -1.70
CA VAL A 135 6.99 10.30 -0.77
C VAL A 135 7.02 11.61 0.02
N PRO A 136 8.16 12.06 0.62
CA PRO A 136 8.20 13.34 1.33
C PRO A 136 7.90 14.56 0.46
N GLU A 137 8.27 14.53 -0.83
CA GLU A 137 7.97 15.60 -1.79
C GLU A 137 6.47 15.63 -2.10
N VAL A 138 5.88 14.46 -2.30
CA VAL A 138 4.44 14.31 -2.60
C VAL A 138 3.58 14.75 -1.40
N GLU A 139 3.93 14.29 -0.20
CA GLU A 139 3.24 14.67 1.04
C GLU A 139 3.31 16.17 1.34
N LYS A 140 4.44 16.80 1.00
CA LYS A 140 4.61 18.25 1.14
C LYS A 140 3.78 19.02 0.12
N ALA A 141 3.64 18.49 -1.07
CA ALA A 141 2.96 19.13 -2.18
C ALA A 141 1.43 19.07 -2.03
N LEU A 142 0.89 17.96 -1.55
CA LEU A 142 -0.53 17.72 -1.32
C LEU A 142 -0.97 18.13 0.09
#